data_9fab9d203703236c7f04f6b7336e5cc0
#
_entry.id   9fab9d203703236c7f04f6b7336e5cc0
#
_cell.length_a   1.000
_cell.length_b   1.000
_cell.length_c   1.000
_cell.angle_alpha   90.00
_cell.angle_beta   90.00
_cell.angle_gamma   90.00
#
_symmetry.space_group_name_H-M   'P 1'
#
loop_
_entity.id
_entity.type
_entity.pdbx_description
1 polymer ?
#
loop_
_entity_poly.entity_id
_entity_poly.type
_entity_poly.pdbx_seq_one_letter_code
_entity_poly.pdbx_strand_id
1 'polypeptide(L)'
;EYFFFAHKIFPFTMLTKEKILKAPKKNYMNKDQLVFFKSLLDDLKKETLTHIREAKDRLSNPPSCSDEVDRAQHEIDSMLFLRIVERESKLLPKIDKAIMRIKAGDYGFCLETGEPIGLERLISRPTAEYCAEVKTINEEKEKHFVD
;
A
#
# COMPACT_ATOMS: atom_id res chain seq x y z
N GLU A 1 0.63 -14.93 -15.45
CA GLU A 1 -0.72 -14.82 -16.05
C GLU A 1 -1.72 -13.93 -15.29
N TYR A 2 -1.25 -12.94 -14.53
CA TYR A 2 -2.12 -11.98 -13.82
C TYR A 2 -1.97 -10.53 -14.31
N PHE A 3 -1.57 -10.34 -15.59
CA PHE A 3 -1.30 -8.99 -16.12
C PHE A 3 -2.35 -8.46 -17.10
N PHE A 4 -3.54 -9.10 -17.23
CA PHE A 4 -4.46 -8.80 -18.34
C PHE A 4 -5.84 -8.25 -17.98
N PHE A 5 -6.11 -7.79 -16.76
CA PHE A 5 -7.46 -7.33 -16.40
C PHE A 5 -7.63 -5.83 -16.11
N ALA A 6 -6.65 -5.00 -16.43
CA ALA A 6 -6.74 -3.55 -16.20
C ALA A 6 -7.02 -2.72 -17.47
N HIS A 7 -7.75 -3.27 -18.46
CA HIS A 7 -7.95 -2.56 -19.73
C HIS A 7 -9.38 -2.51 -20.25
N LYS A 8 -10.40 -2.36 -19.39
CA LYS A 8 -11.72 -1.92 -19.92
C LYS A 8 -12.53 -1.19 -18.86
N ILE A 9 -12.98 -0.01 -19.25
CA ILE A 9 -14.00 0.87 -18.69
C ILE A 9 -13.46 1.99 -17.79
N PHE A 10 -12.92 3.07 -18.42
CA PHE A 10 -13.33 4.44 -18.13
C PHE A 10 -12.75 5.40 -19.17
N PRO A 11 -13.56 6.07 -19.99
CA PRO A 11 -13.11 7.11 -20.92
C PRO A 11 -13.19 8.48 -20.22
N PHE A 12 -12.38 8.70 -19.21
CA PHE A 12 -12.06 10.03 -18.72
C PHE A 12 -10.57 10.00 -18.40
N THR A 13 -9.80 10.87 -19.02
CA THR A 13 -8.35 10.99 -19.04
C THR A 13 -7.67 10.59 -17.73
N MET A 14 -7.57 9.30 -17.46
CA MET A 14 -6.73 8.80 -16.37
C MET A 14 -5.27 9.10 -16.76
N LEU A 15 -4.65 10.00 -16.04
CA LEU A 15 -3.22 10.19 -16.08
C LEU A 15 -2.54 8.84 -15.83
N THR A 16 -1.86 8.32 -16.84
CA THR A 16 -1.05 7.10 -16.67
C THR A 16 0.15 7.44 -15.77
N LYS A 17 0.70 6.43 -15.06
CA LYS A 17 1.90 6.57 -14.24
C LYS A 17 3.03 7.34 -14.97
N GLU A 18 3.21 7.07 -16.25
CA GLU A 18 4.22 7.71 -17.10
C GLU A 18 3.96 9.21 -17.32
N LYS A 19 2.71 9.63 -17.50
CA LYS A 19 2.34 11.04 -17.67
C LYS A 19 2.52 11.81 -16.37
N ILE A 20 2.27 11.19 -15.24
CA ILE A 20 2.46 11.80 -13.92
C ILE A 20 3.94 12.04 -13.65
N LEU A 21 4.81 11.07 -13.95
CA LEU A 21 6.25 11.18 -13.78
C LEU A 21 6.88 12.25 -14.68
N LYS A 22 6.30 12.50 -15.85
CA LYS A 22 6.75 13.55 -16.80
C LYS A 22 6.22 14.94 -16.48
N ALA A 23 5.32 15.08 -15.51
CA ALA A 23 4.74 16.37 -15.16
C ALA A 23 5.80 17.33 -14.57
N PRO A 24 5.76 18.63 -14.91
CA PRO A 24 6.71 19.61 -14.40
C PRO A 24 6.61 19.74 -12.86
N LYS A 25 7.74 19.89 -12.18
CA LYS A 25 7.81 20.02 -10.71
C LYS A 25 6.96 21.15 -10.14
N LYS A 26 6.68 22.18 -10.94
CA LYS A 26 5.80 23.31 -10.54
C LYS A 26 4.36 22.92 -10.29
N ASN A 27 3.90 21.80 -10.86
CA ASN A 27 2.53 21.30 -10.74
C ASN A 27 2.43 20.10 -9.78
N TYR A 28 3.32 20.03 -8.78
CA TYR A 28 3.31 18.97 -7.79
C TYR A 28 2.01 18.95 -7.00
N MET A 29 1.37 17.79 -6.89
CA MET A 29 0.07 17.56 -6.23
C MET A 29 -1.06 18.45 -6.79
N ASN A 30 -1.10 18.61 -8.11
CA ASN A 30 -2.24 19.21 -8.78
C ASN A 30 -3.50 18.35 -8.64
N LYS A 31 -4.67 18.90 -9.00
CA LYS A 31 -5.96 18.19 -8.86
C LYS A 31 -5.98 16.84 -9.57
N ASP A 32 -5.39 16.72 -10.75
CA ASP A 32 -5.36 15.49 -11.54
C ASP A 32 -4.47 14.43 -10.88
N GLN A 33 -3.34 14.84 -10.33
CA GLN A 33 -2.46 13.93 -9.56
C GLN A 33 -3.14 13.47 -8.28
N LEU A 34 -3.83 14.35 -7.56
CA LEU A 34 -4.57 13.96 -6.35
C LEU A 34 -5.72 12.99 -6.65
N VAL A 35 -6.43 13.16 -7.77
CA VAL A 35 -7.46 12.21 -8.22
C VAL A 35 -6.85 10.86 -8.55
N PHE A 36 -5.70 10.84 -9.23
CA PHE A 36 -4.98 9.61 -9.53
C PHE A 36 -4.55 8.87 -8.25
N PHE A 37 -3.91 9.56 -7.31
CA PHE A 37 -3.46 8.94 -6.06
C PHE A 37 -4.62 8.49 -5.19
N LYS A 38 -5.74 9.22 -5.20
CA LYS A 38 -6.96 8.76 -4.52
C LYS A 38 -7.48 7.46 -5.11
N SER A 39 -7.57 7.35 -6.43
CA SER A 39 -7.98 6.10 -7.10
C SER A 39 -7.02 4.97 -6.79
N LEU A 40 -5.71 5.23 -6.80
CA LEU A 40 -4.68 4.24 -6.47
C LEU A 40 -4.81 3.73 -5.02
N LEU A 41 -5.11 4.62 -4.07
CA LEU A 41 -5.33 4.27 -2.66
C LEU A 41 -6.64 3.51 -2.45
N ASP A 42 -7.71 3.89 -3.15
CA ASP A 42 -8.99 3.18 -3.10
C ASP A 42 -8.86 1.75 -3.65
N ASP A 43 -8.12 1.55 -4.73
CA ASP A 43 -7.84 0.23 -5.29
C ASP A 43 -6.95 -0.60 -4.36
N LEU A 44 -5.89 -0.01 -3.80
CA LEU A 44 -5.05 -0.65 -2.80
C LEU A 44 -5.85 -1.08 -1.57
N LYS A 45 -6.80 -0.26 -1.13
CA LYS A 45 -7.68 -0.60 0.00
C LYS A 45 -8.56 -1.82 -0.30
N LYS A 46 -9.16 -1.87 -1.49
CA LYS A 46 -9.98 -3.02 -1.92
C LYS A 46 -9.15 -4.30 -1.98
N GLU A 47 -7.97 -4.23 -2.58
CA GLU A 47 -7.04 -5.35 -2.68
C GLU A 47 -6.63 -5.86 -1.29
N THR A 48 -6.23 -4.95 -0.40
CA THR A 48 -5.86 -5.26 0.99
C THR A 48 -7.00 -5.96 1.74
N LEU A 49 -8.24 -5.46 1.63
CA LEU A 49 -9.41 -6.08 2.24
C LEU A 49 -9.70 -7.47 1.67
N THR A 50 -9.49 -7.67 0.37
CA THR A 50 -9.64 -8.97 -0.28
C THR A 50 -8.60 -9.96 0.23
N HIS A 51 -7.32 -9.58 0.31
CA HIS A 51 -6.25 -10.41 0.84
C HIS A 51 -6.52 -10.82 2.30
N ILE A 52 -6.98 -9.89 3.15
CA ILE A 52 -7.34 -10.22 4.54
C ILE A 52 -8.46 -11.24 4.58
N ARG A 53 -9.51 -11.06 3.78
CA ARG A 53 -10.66 -11.97 3.75
C ARG A 53 -10.24 -13.36 3.30
N GLU A 54 -9.51 -13.46 2.19
CA GLU A 54 -9.02 -14.73 1.67
C GLU A 54 -8.11 -15.47 2.65
N ALA A 55 -7.19 -14.74 3.30
CA ALA A 55 -6.31 -15.33 4.31
C ALA A 55 -7.11 -15.83 5.53
N LYS A 56 -8.11 -15.08 5.99
CA LYS A 56 -9.00 -15.49 7.07
C LYS A 56 -9.85 -16.72 6.69
N ASP A 57 -10.37 -16.77 5.47
CA ASP A 57 -11.15 -17.90 4.98
C ASP A 57 -10.29 -19.18 4.95
N ARG A 58 -9.02 -19.08 4.53
CA ARG A 58 -8.07 -20.19 4.57
C ARG A 58 -7.77 -20.68 5.99
N LEU A 59 -7.67 -19.75 6.94
CA LEU A 59 -7.46 -20.09 8.35
C LEU A 59 -8.69 -20.74 8.99
N SER A 60 -9.90 -20.32 8.60
CA SER A 60 -11.15 -20.82 9.15
C SER A 60 -11.58 -22.17 8.59
N ASN A 61 -11.11 -22.50 7.37
CA ASN A 61 -11.47 -23.74 6.67
C ASN A 61 -10.21 -24.57 6.39
N PRO A 62 -9.60 -25.18 7.43
CA PRO A 62 -8.42 -26.01 7.25
C PRO A 62 -8.78 -27.26 6.43
N PRO A 63 -7.90 -27.69 5.51
CA PRO A 63 -8.08 -28.95 4.80
C PRO A 63 -8.02 -30.13 5.78
N SER A 64 -8.73 -31.21 5.48
CA SER A 64 -8.59 -32.45 6.23
C SER A 64 -7.22 -33.08 5.92
N CYS A 65 -6.31 -33.05 6.89
CA CYS A 65 -4.97 -33.63 6.75
C CYS A 65 -5.00 -35.06 7.31
N SER A 66 -4.78 -36.06 6.47
CA SER A 66 -4.71 -37.46 6.84
C SER A 66 -3.29 -37.95 7.17
N ASP A 67 -2.28 -37.23 6.70
CA ASP A 67 -0.87 -37.51 6.83
C ASP A 67 -0.15 -36.49 7.72
N GLU A 68 0.94 -36.88 8.37
CA GLU A 68 1.76 -36.04 9.24
C GLU A 68 2.49 -34.93 8.45
N VAL A 69 2.93 -35.25 7.23
CA VAL A 69 3.57 -34.29 6.32
C VAL A 69 2.58 -33.19 5.90
N ASP A 70 1.36 -33.58 5.58
CA ASP A 70 0.29 -32.64 5.22
C ASP A 70 -0.07 -31.71 6.39
N ARG A 71 -0.05 -32.24 7.62
CA ARG A 71 -0.25 -31.42 8.83
C ARG A 71 0.84 -30.39 9.04
N ALA A 72 2.11 -30.80 8.88
CA ALA A 72 3.25 -29.88 9.00
C ALA A 72 3.18 -28.76 7.95
N GLN A 73 2.84 -29.09 6.70
CA GLN A 73 2.64 -28.09 5.65
C GLN A 73 1.50 -27.14 5.98
N HIS A 74 0.38 -27.66 6.49
CA HIS A 74 -0.76 -26.83 6.87
C HIS A 74 -0.41 -25.86 8.01
N GLU A 75 0.42 -26.25 8.98
CA GLU A 75 0.88 -25.36 10.04
C GLU A 75 1.74 -24.22 9.48
N ILE A 76 2.64 -24.51 8.53
CA ILE A 76 3.45 -23.50 7.85
C ILE A 76 2.56 -22.52 7.08
N ASP A 77 1.59 -23.03 6.32
CA ASP A 77 0.66 -22.22 5.56
C ASP A 77 -0.21 -21.33 6.48
N SER A 78 -0.65 -21.86 7.61
CA SER A 78 -1.41 -21.11 8.60
C SER A 78 -0.60 -19.96 9.20
N MET A 79 0.67 -20.18 9.52
CA MET A 79 1.58 -19.12 9.97
C MET A 79 1.75 -18.03 8.91
N LEU A 80 1.85 -18.41 7.63
CA LEU A 80 1.94 -17.48 6.52
C LEU A 80 0.67 -16.62 6.40
N PHE A 81 -0.52 -17.24 6.47
CA PHE A 81 -1.78 -16.51 6.42
C PHE A 81 -1.97 -15.57 7.60
N LEU A 82 -1.57 -15.96 8.79
CA LEU A 82 -1.58 -15.08 9.97
C LEU A 82 -0.69 -13.84 9.76
N ARG A 83 0.50 -14.01 9.20
CA ARG A 83 1.40 -12.90 8.87
C ARG A 83 0.79 -11.97 7.82
N ILE A 84 0.10 -12.52 6.81
CA ILE A 84 -0.60 -11.73 5.80
C ILE A 84 -1.69 -10.88 6.48
N VAL A 85 -2.55 -11.51 7.30
CA VAL A 85 -3.62 -10.79 8.02
C VAL A 85 -3.05 -9.68 8.89
N GLU A 86 -1.97 -9.95 9.64
CA GLU A 86 -1.33 -8.95 10.51
C GLU A 86 -0.77 -7.78 9.70
N ARG A 87 0.00 -8.05 8.64
CA ARG A 87 0.62 -7.03 7.80
C ARG A 87 -0.42 -6.16 7.10
N GLU A 88 -1.38 -6.79 6.44
CA GLU A 88 -2.43 -6.09 5.69
C GLU A 88 -3.36 -5.30 6.63
N SER A 89 -3.65 -5.82 7.82
CA SER A 89 -4.42 -5.10 8.84
C SER A 89 -3.71 -3.84 9.36
N LYS A 90 -2.38 -3.86 9.42
CA LYS A 90 -1.57 -2.67 9.77
C LYS A 90 -1.47 -1.67 8.60
N LEU A 91 -1.68 -2.11 7.37
CA LEU A 91 -1.67 -1.25 6.19
C LEU A 91 -2.97 -0.45 6.04
N LEU A 92 -4.13 -1.02 6.38
CA LEU A 92 -5.43 -0.36 6.24
C LEU A 92 -5.50 1.04 6.89
N PRO A 93 -5.11 1.25 8.16
CA PRO A 93 -5.16 2.57 8.78
C PRO A 93 -4.20 3.56 8.11
N LYS A 94 -3.09 3.10 7.52
CA LYS A 94 -2.16 3.94 6.76
C LYS A 94 -2.78 4.42 5.45
N ILE A 95 -3.55 3.55 4.78
CA ILE A 95 -4.29 3.90 3.57
C ILE A 95 -5.38 4.94 3.90
N ASP A 96 -6.15 4.72 4.96
CA ASP A 96 -7.20 5.65 5.39
C ASP A 96 -6.62 7.02 5.75
N LYS A 97 -5.49 7.04 6.46
CA LYS A 97 -4.76 8.27 6.78
C LYS A 97 -4.28 9.02 5.53
N ALA A 98 -3.76 8.29 4.53
CA ALA A 98 -3.36 8.88 3.25
C ALA A 98 -4.55 9.49 2.50
N ILE A 99 -5.70 8.82 2.47
CA ILE A 99 -6.94 9.34 1.87
C ILE A 99 -7.41 10.60 2.61
N MET A 100 -7.35 10.61 3.94
CA MET A 100 -7.68 11.82 4.73
C MET A 100 -6.74 12.97 4.42
N ARG A 101 -5.45 12.74 4.23
CA ARG A 101 -4.46 13.76 3.83
C ARG A 101 -4.74 14.33 2.44
N ILE A 102 -5.23 13.52 1.50
CA ILE A 102 -5.70 14.02 0.19
C ILE A 102 -6.84 15.01 0.36
N LYS A 103 -7.80 14.70 1.23
CA LYS A 103 -8.95 15.58 1.51
C LYS A 103 -8.51 16.87 2.22
N ALA A 104 -7.52 16.81 3.09
CA ALA A 104 -6.97 17.96 3.80
C ALA A 104 -6.03 18.82 2.95
N GLY A 105 -5.54 18.31 1.83
CA GLY A 105 -4.60 19.01 0.95
C GLY A 105 -3.12 18.85 1.33
N ASP A 106 -2.81 17.97 2.28
CA ASP A 106 -1.44 17.74 2.82
C ASP A 106 -0.76 16.50 2.23
N TYR A 107 -1.43 15.80 1.32
CA TYR A 107 -0.89 14.58 0.73
C TYR A 107 0.33 14.88 -0.15
N GLY A 108 1.33 14.02 -0.08
CA GLY A 108 2.54 14.12 -0.89
C GLY A 108 3.67 14.93 -0.27
N PHE A 109 3.46 15.52 0.90
CA PHE A 109 4.47 16.27 1.64
C PHE A 109 4.93 15.51 2.89
N CYS A 110 6.22 15.60 3.21
CA CYS A 110 6.79 14.97 4.39
C CYS A 110 6.21 15.58 5.67
N LEU A 111 5.85 14.74 6.64
CA LEU A 111 5.28 15.21 7.91
C LEU A 111 6.29 15.95 8.80
N GLU A 112 7.58 15.65 8.68
CA GLU A 112 8.62 16.30 9.49
C GLU A 112 9.17 17.56 8.83
N THR A 113 9.49 17.49 7.52
CA THR A 113 10.17 18.59 6.82
C THR A 113 9.24 19.48 6.02
N GLY A 114 8.03 19.02 5.72
CA GLY A 114 7.11 19.71 4.81
C GLY A 114 7.53 19.68 3.35
N GLU A 115 8.64 19.04 3.00
CA GLU A 115 9.15 18.93 1.65
C GLU A 115 8.37 17.89 0.83
N PRO A 116 8.34 18.01 -0.51
CA PRO A 116 7.72 17.01 -1.37
C PRO A 116 8.37 15.63 -1.20
N ILE A 117 7.56 14.60 -1.01
CA ILE A 117 8.03 13.21 -0.92
C ILE A 117 8.56 12.71 -2.26
N GLY A 118 7.96 13.16 -3.35
CA GLY A 118 8.30 12.75 -4.71
C GLY A 118 7.31 11.77 -5.32
N LEU A 119 7.00 11.97 -6.61
CA LEU A 119 6.01 11.17 -7.33
C LEU A 119 6.41 9.70 -7.46
N GLU A 120 7.69 9.42 -7.73
CA GLU A 120 8.21 8.05 -7.85
C GLU A 120 8.01 7.25 -6.56
N ARG A 121 8.34 7.87 -5.42
CA ARG A 121 8.16 7.25 -4.11
C ARG A 121 6.69 7.02 -3.79
N LEU A 122 5.81 7.97 -4.11
CA LEU A 122 4.36 7.85 -3.89
C LEU A 122 3.70 6.83 -4.81
N ILE A 123 4.19 6.64 -6.03
CA ILE A 123 3.71 5.57 -6.93
C ILE A 123 4.12 4.20 -6.38
N SER A 124 5.34 4.07 -5.87
CA SER A 124 5.82 2.82 -5.26
C SER A 124 5.16 2.55 -3.91
N ARG A 125 4.95 3.59 -3.12
CA ARG A 125 4.38 3.53 -1.77
C ARG A 125 3.40 4.68 -1.55
N PRO A 126 2.14 4.53 -1.96
CA PRO A 126 1.12 5.60 -1.87
C PRO A 126 0.81 6.06 -0.45
N THR A 127 1.12 5.24 0.54
CA THR A 127 0.94 5.52 1.97
C THR A 127 2.15 6.19 2.63
N ALA A 128 3.17 6.60 1.87
CA ALA A 128 4.37 7.24 2.41
C ALA A 128 4.04 8.58 3.08
N GLU A 129 4.53 8.74 4.31
CA GLU A 129 4.34 9.95 5.14
C GLU A 129 5.63 10.77 5.26
N TYR A 130 6.79 10.16 4.99
CA TYR A 130 8.10 10.76 5.12
C TYR A 130 8.89 10.65 3.83
N CYS A 131 9.75 11.63 3.57
CA CYS A 131 10.74 11.53 2.50
C CYS A 131 11.74 10.40 2.80
N ALA A 132 12.50 9.98 1.79
CA ALA A 132 13.43 8.84 1.94
C ALA A 132 14.47 9.08 3.03
N GLU A 133 15.03 10.29 3.11
CA GLU A 133 16.06 10.68 4.07
C GLU A 133 15.56 10.60 5.51
N VAL A 134 14.40 11.19 5.79
CA VAL A 134 13.79 11.17 7.13
C VAL A 134 13.45 9.74 7.54
N LYS A 135 12.95 8.92 6.60
CA LYS A 135 12.64 7.51 6.88
C LYS A 135 13.89 6.72 7.28
N THR A 136 15.00 6.92 6.58
CA THR A 136 16.28 6.27 6.91
C THR A 136 16.77 6.66 8.30
N ILE A 137 16.73 7.96 8.64
CA ILE A 137 17.13 8.46 9.95
C ILE A 137 16.26 7.86 11.06
N ASN A 138 14.95 7.78 10.84
CA ASN A 138 14.02 7.22 11.81
C ASN A 138 14.24 5.71 12.02
N GLU A 139 14.51 4.95 10.94
CA GLU A 139 14.83 3.54 11.03
C GLU A 139 16.16 3.28 11.76
N GLU A 140 17.16 4.14 11.58
CA GLU A 140 18.42 4.06 12.33
C GLU A 140 18.21 4.35 13.82
N LYS A 141 17.40 5.35 14.16
CA LYS A 141 17.04 5.65 15.56
C LYS A 141 16.31 4.47 16.20
N GLU A 142 15.32 3.88 15.51
CA GLU A 142 14.59 2.73 16.02
C GLU A 142 15.51 1.53 16.31
N LYS A 143 16.52 1.27 15.49
CA LYS A 143 17.51 0.21 15.72
C LYS A 143 18.34 0.43 16.99
N HIS A 144 18.64 1.69 17.34
CA HIS A 144 19.41 2.03 18.53
C HIS A 144 18.59 1.99 19.83
N PHE A 145 17.25 1.92 19.74
CA PHE A 145 16.38 1.83 20.91
C PHE A 145 15.95 0.38 21.26
N VAL A 146 16.41 -0.61 20.52
CA VAL A 146 16.06 -2.04 20.71
C VAL A 146 17.13 -2.79 21.53
N ASP A 147 18.16 -2.12 22.03
CA ASP A 147 19.16 -2.70 22.96
C ASP A 147 18.74 -2.46 24.43
#